data_a55f433646b0ca35a56edb0f225ae096
#
_entry.id   a55f433646b0ca35a56edb0f225ae096
#
_cell.length_a   1.000
_cell.length_b   1.000
_cell.length_c   1.000
_cell.angle_alpha   90.00
_cell.angle_beta   90.00
_cell.angle_gamma   90.00
#
_symmetry.space_group_name_H-M   'P 1'
#
loop_
_entity.id
_entity.type
_entity.pdbx_description
1 polymer ?
#
loop_
_entity_poly.entity_id
_entity_poly.type
_entity_poly.pdbx_seq_one_letter_code
_entity_poly.pdbx_strand_id
1 'polypeptide(L)'
;MKKLFLDTNVWLRFILEDNEQAKGCRELITQIEAGRWRVYTSAIVLLEVNYVLNSVYKIKVSEAIEDIEAILKTRNLTLIEKTDFRKALKFYRQTKIKLTDCLIAAQVPPKIILVSYDQDFKKLPVRVKTPGELL
;
A
#
# COMPACT_ATOMS: atom_id res chain seq x y z
N MET A 1 1.68 19.13 -5.75
CA MET A 1 2.18 17.75 -5.81
C MET A 1 1.02 16.78 -5.62
N LYS A 2 0.85 15.87 -6.55
CA LYS A 2 -0.20 14.86 -6.43
C LYS A 2 0.14 13.86 -5.34
N LYS A 3 -0.89 13.25 -4.76
CA LYS A 3 -0.76 12.38 -3.59
C LYS A 3 -1.28 10.99 -3.88
N LEU A 4 -0.55 9.99 -3.43
CA LEU A 4 -0.88 8.58 -3.59
C LEU A 4 -0.86 7.88 -2.25
N PHE A 5 -1.62 6.81 -2.12
CA PHE A 5 -1.54 5.88 -0.99
C PHE A 5 -1.17 4.52 -1.57
N LEU A 6 -0.05 3.94 -1.15
CA LEU A 6 0.42 2.66 -1.66
C LEU A 6 -0.02 1.51 -0.78
N ASP A 7 -0.69 0.54 -1.41
CA ASP A 7 -1.15 -0.68 -0.78
C ASP A 7 -0.02 -1.70 -0.63
N THR A 8 -0.28 -2.74 0.12
CA THR A 8 0.64 -3.83 0.44
C THR A 8 1.29 -4.45 -0.78
N ASN A 9 0.50 -4.79 -1.80
CA ASN A 9 1.04 -5.50 -2.97
C ASN A 9 2.00 -4.65 -3.80
N VAL A 10 1.85 -3.34 -3.78
CA VAL A 10 2.78 -2.44 -4.47
C VAL A 10 4.15 -2.47 -3.80
N TRP A 11 4.17 -2.37 -2.46
CA TRP A 11 5.42 -2.49 -1.71
C TRP A 11 6.07 -3.86 -1.87
N LEU A 12 5.26 -4.93 -1.84
CA LEU A 12 5.77 -6.29 -2.02
C LEU A 12 6.40 -6.49 -3.40
N ARG A 13 5.76 -6.01 -4.47
CA ARG A 13 6.34 -6.10 -5.82
C ARG A 13 7.65 -5.33 -5.90
N PHE A 14 7.72 -4.16 -5.26
CA PHE A 14 8.95 -3.37 -5.20
C PHE A 14 10.08 -4.11 -4.47
N ILE A 15 9.79 -4.73 -3.32
CA ILE A 15 10.78 -5.42 -2.50
C ILE A 15 11.26 -6.72 -3.16
N LEU A 16 10.32 -7.55 -3.60
CA LEU A 16 10.60 -8.92 -4.04
C LEU A 16 11.12 -9.01 -5.46
N GLU A 17 10.72 -8.09 -6.32
CA GLU A 17 11.11 -8.06 -7.73
C GLU A 17 10.87 -9.38 -8.46
N ASP A 18 9.79 -10.09 -8.08
CA ASP A 18 9.54 -11.47 -8.44
C ASP A 18 8.58 -11.65 -9.64
N ASN A 19 8.10 -10.58 -10.25
CA ASN A 19 7.22 -10.67 -11.41
C ASN A 19 7.24 -9.39 -12.25
N GLU A 20 6.42 -9.38 -13.32
CA GLU A 20 6.34 -8.25 -14.27
C GLU A 20 5.91 -6.94 -13.62
N GLN A 21 5.10 -7.02 -12.57
CA GLN A 21 4.61 -5.83 -11.87
C GLN A 21 5.73 -5.07 -11.14
N ALA A 22 6.82 -5.76 -10.81
CA ALA A 22 7.94 -5.17 -10.08
C ALA A 22 8.55 -3.98 -10.82
N LYS A 23 8.63 -4.05 -12.14
CA LYS A 23 9.19 -2.96 -12.95
C LYS A 23 8.38 -1.68 -12.80
N GLY A 24 7.05 -1.78 -12.90
CA GLY A 24 6.16 -0.63 -12.74
C GLY A 24 6.23 -0.05 -11.32
N CYS A 25 6.32 -0.92 -10.31
CA CYS A 25 6.43 -0.49 -8.93
C CYS A 25 7.75 0.25 -8.68
N ARG A 26 8.87 -0.26 -9.20
CA ARG A 26 10.17 0.43 -9.08
C ARG A 26 10.15 1.78 -9.76
N GLU A 27 9.57 1.86 -10.94
CA GLU A 27 9.47 3.11 -11.68
C GLU A 27 8.63 4.13 -10.90
N LEU A 28 7.51 3.69 -10.31
CA LEU A 28 6.68 4.55 -9.49
C LEU A 28 7.44 5.07 -8.26
N ILE A 29 8.15 4.19 -7.56
CA ILE A 29 8.97 4.60 -6.40
C ILE A 29 10.03 5.61 -6.80
N THR A 30 10.67 5.40 -7.95
CA THR A 30 11.66 6.35 -8.48
C THR A 30 11.03 7.73 -8.69
N GLN A 31 9.83 7.79 -9.26
CA GLN A 31 9.12 9.05 -9.45
C GLN A 31 8.73 9.71 -8.12
N ILE A 32 8.33 8.92 -7.14
CA ILE A 32 8.02 9.41 -5.80
C ILE A 32 9.26 10.06 -5.17
N GLU A 33 10.39 9.37 -5.24
CA GLU A 33 11.64 9.88 -4.66
C GLU A 33 12.18 11.09 -5.41
N ALA A 34 11.85 11.21 -6.68
CA ALA A 34 12.19 12.38 -7.48
C ALA A 34 11.28 13.60 -7.18
N GLY A 35 10.25 13.41 -6.34
CA GLY A 35 9.37 14.50 -5.94
C GLY A 35 8.14 14.70 -6.82
N ARG A 36 7.89 13.79 -7.75
CA ARG A 36 6.72 13.89 -8.64
C ARG A 36 5.42 13.60 -7.89
N TRP A 37 5.49 12.77 -6.85
CA TRP A 37 4.36 12.37 -6.03
C TRP A 37 4.71 12.46 -4.55
N ARG A 38 3.75 12.84 -3.73
CA ARG A 38 3.83 12.60 -2.29
C ARG A 38 3.11 11.30 -2.01
N VAL A 39 3.69 10.43 -1.17
CA VAL A 39 3.10 9.11 -0.94
C VAL A 39 2.72 8.94 0.52
N TYR A 40 1.62 8.23 0.74
CA TYR A 40 1.15 7.78 2.04
C TYR A 40 1.15 6.26 2.06
N THR A 41 1.38 5.71 3.22
CA THR A 41 1.10 4.31 3.53
C THR A 41 0.67 4.24 4.98
N SER A 42 0.36 3.05 5.50
CA SER A 42 -0.15 2.97 6.86
C SER A 42 0.47 1.82 7.64
N ALA A 43 0.31 1.89 8.97
CA ALA A 43 0.76 0.81 9.86
C ALA A 43 0.10 -0.52 9.49
N ILE A 44 -1.17 -0.50 9.08
CA ILE A 44 -1.87 -1.73 8.66
C ILE A 44 -1.20 -2.34 7.43
N VAL A 45 -0.84 -1.51 6.45
CA VAL A 45 -0.11 -1.96 5.26
C VAL A 45 1.23 -2.59 5.66
N LEU A 46 1.99 -1.94 6.54
CA LEU A 46 3.29 -2.47 6.96
C LEU A 46 3.17 -3.79 7.73
N LEU A 47 2.13 -3.94 8.55
CA LEU A 47 1.86 -5.21 9.22
C LEU A 47 1.57 -6.31 8.21
N GLU A 48 0.79 -6.00 7.18
CA GLU A 48 0.47 -6.96 6.13
C GLU A 48 1.71 -7.33 5.30
N VAL A 49 2.55 -6.34 4.97
CA VAL A 49 3.83 -6.58 4.29
C VAL A 49 4.68 -7.54 5.11
N ASN A 50 4.82 -7.30 6.40
CA ASN A 50 5.61 -8.16 7.29
C ASN A 50 5.06 -9.58 7.33
N TYR A 51 3.74 -9.72 7.46
CA TYR A 51 3.08 -11.02 7.49
C TYR A 51 3.38 -11.81 6.20
N VAL A 52 3.23 -11.19 5.05
CA VAL A 52 3.46 -11.85 3.76
C VAL A 52 4.94 -12.24 3.60
N LEU A 53 5.85 -11.34 3.94
CA LEU A 53 7.29 -11.65 3.84
C LEU A 53 7.66 -12.86 4.69
N ASN A 54 7.22 -12.89 5.94
CA ASN A 54 7.57 -13.97 6.86
C ASN A 54 6.81 -15.27 6.56
N SER A 55 5.49 -15.19 6.34
CA SER A 55 4.62 -16.36 6.30
C SER A 55 4.48 -16.96 4.92
N VAL A 56 4.49 -16.16 3.88
CA VAL A 56 4.32 -16.65 2.50
C VAL A 56 5.68 -16.90 1.84
N TYR A 57 6.57 -15.91 1.90
CA TYR A 57 7.87 -15.98 1.23
C TYR A 57 8.97 -16.54 2.12
N LYS A 58 8.68 -16.79 3.40
CA LYS A 58 9.67 -17.38 4.34
C LYS A 58 10.94 -16.54 4.47
N ILE A 59 10.81 -15.23 4.32
CA ILE A 59 11.92 -14.29 4.51
C ILE A 59 12.26 -14.23 6.00
N LYS A 60 13.55 -14.23 6.33
CA LYS A 60 14.02 -14.12 7.72
C LYS A 60 13.54 -12.82 8.36
N VAL A 61 13.26 -12.87 9.65
CA VAL A 61 12.81 -11.70 10.41
C VAL A 61 13.76 -10.51 10.23
N SER A 62 15.07 -10.74 10.29
CA SER A 62 16.07 -9.67 10.12
C SER A 62 16.00 -8.99 8.75
N GLU A 63 15.79 -9.77 7.69
CA GLU A 63 15.64 -9.23 6.34
C GLU A 63 14.32 -8.48 6.17
N ALA A 64 13.23 -9.02 6.75
CA ALA A 64 11.93 -8.35 6.70
C ALA A 64 11.99 -6.99 7.42
N ILE A 65 12.69 -6.90 8.54
CA ILE A 65 12.90 -5.64 9.25
C ILE A 65 13.62 -4.63 8.34
N GLU A 66 14.69 -5.05 7.68
CA GLU A 66 15.44 -4.18 6.76
C GLU A 66 14.56 -3.69 5.61
N ASP A 67 13.73 -4.57 5.07
CA ASP A 67 12.80 -4.21 3.98
C ASP A 67 11.79 -3.15 4.42
N ILE A 68 11.22 -3.32 5.62
CA ILE A 68 10.26 -2.35 6.18
C ILE A 68 10.96 -1.03 6.49
N GLU A 69 12.17 -1.08 7.04
CA GLU A 69 12.95 0.13 7.27
C GLU A 69 13.23 0.88 5.96
N ALA A 70 13.50 0.15 4.88
CA ALA A 70 13.70 0.74 3.56
C ALA A 70 12.43 1.45 3.07
N ILE A 71 11.25 0.86 3.29
CA ILE A 71 9.98 1.52 2.98
C ILE A 71 9.89 2.83 3.74
N LEU A 72 10.14 2.81 5.04
CA LEU A 72 10.05 4.00 5.90
C LEU A 72 11.05 5.10 5.52
N LYS A 73 12.14 4.75 4.86
CA LYS A 73 13.15 5.72 4.40
C LYS A 73 12.83 6.29 3.02
N THR A 74 11.77 5.84 2.37
CA THR A 74 11.36 6.37 1.07
C THR A 74 11.11 7.88 1.19
N ARG A 75 11.70 8.65 0.28
CA ARG A 75 11.49 10.11 0.27
C ARG A 75 10.04 10.43 -0.03
N ASN A 76 9.56 11.50 0.57
CA ASN A 76 8.20 12.00 0.38
C ASN A 76 7.11 11.06 0.90
N LEU A 77 7.47 10.13 1.79
CA LEU A 77 6.53 9.22 2.44
C LEU A 77 6.01 9.80 3.74
N THR A 78 4.70 9.70 3.93
CA THR A 78 4.03 9.96 5.21
C THR A 78 3.39 8.67 5.70
N LEU A 79 3.69 8.27 6.93
CA LEU A 79 3.10 7.09 7.55
C LEU A 79 1.83 7.47 8.31
N ILE A 80 0.72 6.81 7.99
CA ILE A 80 -0.55 6.97 8.69
C ILE A 80 -0.66 5.85 9.72
N GLU A 81 -0.79 6.22 11.00
CA GLU A 81 -0.89 5.25 12.09
C GLU A 81 -2.29 5.18 12.68
N LYS A 82 -3.11 6.23 12.49
CA LYS A 82 -4.48 6.25 12.98
C LYS A 82 -5.41 5.55 12.02
N THR A 83 -6.40 4.82 12.57
CA THR A 83 -7.41 4.12 11.79
C THR A 83 -8.79 4.48 12.33
N ASP A 84 -9.72 4.79 11.44
CA ASP A 84 -11.12 4.92 11.78
C ASP A 84 -11.78 3.54 11.68
N PHE A 85 -11.75 2.80 12.77
CA PHE A 85 -12.25 1.44 12.81
C PHE A 85 -13.76 1.35 12.58
N ARG A 86 -14.50 2.36 13.03
CA ARG A 86 -15.96 2.40 12.83
C ARG A 86 -16.30 2.54 11.35
N LYS A 87 -15.58 3.37 10.65
CA LYS A 87 -15.70 3.53 9.18
C LYS A 87 -15.37 2.22 8.46
N ALA A 88 -14.31 1.54 8.89
CA ALA A 88 -13.92 0.26 8.31
C ALA A 88 -14.99 -0.80 8.53
N LEU A 89 -15.60 -0.86 9.72
CA LEU A 89 -16.68 -1.81 10.01
C LEU A 89 -17.90 -1.54 9.15
N LYS A 90 -18.22 -0.28 8.88
CA LYS A 90 -19.31 0.09 7.99
C LYS A 90 -19.04 -0.45 6.58
N PHE A 91 -17.84 -0.28 6.05
CA PHE A 91 -17.45 -0.83 4.76
C PHE A 91 -17.57 -2.35 4.76
N TYR A 92 -17.09 -2.99 5.82
CA TYR A 92 -17.14 -4.44 5.96
C TYR A 92 -18.56 -4.97 5.94
N ARG A 93 -19.44 -4.32 6.66
CA ARG A 93 -20.87 -4.69 6.70
C ARG A 93 -21.51 -4.57 5.33
N GLN A 94 -21.19 -3.53 4.59
CA GLN A 94 -21.80 -3.25 3.29
C GLN A 94 -21.26 -4.13 2.17
N THR A 95 -19.98 -4.47 2.19
CA THR A 95 -19.31 -5.10 1.05
C THR A 95 -18.87 -6.53 1.29
N LYS A 96 -18.68 -6.93 2.55
CA LYS A 96 -18.10 -8.23 2.94
C LYS A 96 -16.66 -8.43 2.42
N ILE A 97 -16.03 -7.36 1.97
CA ILE A 97 -14.62 -7.38 1.61
C ILE A 97 -13.81 -7.54 2.89
N LYS A 98 -12.70 -8.25 2.81
CA LYS A 98 -11.80 -8.54 3.92
C LYS A 98 -11.59 -7.31 4.81
N LEU A 99 -11.72 -7.49 6.13
CA LEU A 99 -11.65 -6.37 7.07
C LEU A 99 -10.35 -5.57 6.96
N THR A 100 -9.22 -6.24 6.72
CA THR A 100 -7.94 -5.56 6.52
C THR A 100 -8.02 -4.55 5.37
N ASP A 101 -8.65 -4.93 4.26
CA ASP A 101 -8.81 -4.04 3.12
C ASP A 101 -9.76 -2.89 3.43
N CYS A 102 -10.79 -3.16 4.23
CA CYS A 102 -11.69 -2.10 4.71
C CYS A 102 -10.96 -1.10 5.61
N LEU A 103 -10.04 -1.58 6.45
CA LEU A 103 -9.20 -0.71 7.29
C LEU A 103 -8.29 0.15 6.44
N ILE A 104 -7.66 -0.43 5.43
CA ILE A 104 -6.79 0.32 4.50
C ILE A 104 -7.61 1.39 3.77
N ALA A 105 -8.77 1.01 3.22
CA ALA A 105 -9.64 1.96 2.52
C ALA A 105 -10.08 3.11 3.44
N ALA A 106 -10.35 2.81 4.71
CA ALA A 106 -10.74 3.82 5.69
C ALA A 106 -9.59 4.79 6.01
N GLN A 107 -8.34 4.37 5.80
CA GLN A 107 -7.15 5.20 6.05
C GLN A 107 -6.76 6.08 4.88
N VAL A 108 -7.26 5.79 3.67
CA VAL A 108 -6.93 6.60 2.49
C VAL A 108 -7.57 7.99 2.67
N PRO A 109 -6.77 9.05 2.74
CA PRO A 109 -7.34 10.40 2.88
C PRO A 109 -8.23 10.75 1.69
N PRO A 110 -9.22 11.64 1.88
CA PRO A 110 -10.11 12.07 0.80
C PRO A 110 -9.31 12.60 -0.40
N LYS A 111 -9.78 12.25 -1.60
CA LYS A 111 -9.20 12.71 -2.89
C LYS A 111 -7.81 12.18 -3.18
N ILE A 112 -7.32 11.23 -2.38
CA ILE A 112 -6.02 10.58 -2.63
C ILE A 112 -6.27 9.27 -3.34
N ILE A 113 -5.43 8.96 -4.34
CA ILE A 113 -5.54 7.73 -5.11
C ILE A 113 -4.89 6.59 -4.32
N LEU A 114 -5.64 5.51 -4.11
CA LEU A 114 -5.10 4.26 -3.60
C LEU A 114 -4.45 3.51 -4.76
N VAL A 115 -3.18 3.20 -4.64
CA VAL A 115 -2.45 2.44 -5.65
C VAL A 115 -2.42 0.98 -5.23
N SER A 116 -3.05 0.13 -6.01
CA SER A 116 -3.17 -1.30 -5.71
C SER A 116 -3.46 -2.10 -6.96
N TYR A 117 -3.05 -3.36 -6.96
CA TYR A 117 -3.44 -4.33 -7.98
C TYR A 117 -4.72 -5.07 -7.59
N ASP A 118 -5.18 -4.93 -6.34
CA ASP A 118 -6.37 -5.64 -5.86
C ASP A 118 -7.64 -4.96 -6.35
N GLN A 119 -8.38 -5.66 -7.19
CA GLN A 119 -9.61 -5.15 -7.78
C GLN A 119 -10.77 -5.05 -6.78
N ASP A 120 -10.68 -5.69 -5.62
CA ASP A 120 -11.73 -5.62 -4.60
C ASP A 120 -11.91 -4.20 -4.06
N PHE A 121 -10.86 -3.38 -4.07
CA PHE A 121 -10.96 -1.98 -3.65
C PHE A 121 -11.93 -1.17 -4.50
N LYS A 122 -12.22 -1.61 -5.72
CA LYS A 122 -13.21 -0.93 -6.58
C LYS A 122 -14.62 -0.99 -6.02
N LYS A 123 -14.88 -1.91 -5.09
CA LYS A 123 -16.19 -2.04 -4.42
C LYS A 123 -16.30 -1.12 -3.21
N LEU A 124 -15.22 -0.44 -2.86
CA LEU A 124 -15.14 0.47 -1.73
C LEU A 124 -15.11 1.93 -2.22
N PRO A 125 -15.50 2.90 -1.39
CA PRO A 125 -15.55 4.31 -1.81
C PRO A 125 -14.15 4.94 -1.82
N VAL A 126 -13.23 4.36 -2.59
CA VAL A 126 -11.88 4.88 -2.82
C VAL A 126 -11.58 4.86 -4.30
N ARG A 127 -10.74 5.77 -4.73
CA ARG A 127 -10.29 5.80 -6.11
C ARG A 127 -9.03 4.95 -6.24
N VAL A 128 -9.10 3.88 -7.02
CA VAL A 128 -8.02 2.90 -7.15
C VAL A 128 -7.40 2.96 -8.54
N LYS A 129 -6.07 2.91 -8.57
CA LYS A 129 -5.31 2.76 -9.82
C LYS A 129 -4.13 1.83 -9.59
N THR A 130 -3.73 1.12 -10.65
CA THR A 130 -2.50 0.34 -10.64
C THR A 130 -1.31 1.26 -10.92
N PRO A 131 -0.08 0.86 -10.56
CA PRO A 131 1.11 1.63 -10.94
C PRO A 131 1.18 1.92 -12.44
N GLY A 132 0.84 0.95 -13.28
CA GLY A 132 0.87 1.13 -14.73
C GLY A 132 -0.08 2.22 -15.21
N GLU A 133 -1.22 2.40 -14.57
CA GLU A 133 -2.18 3.44 -14.92
C GLU A 133 -1.71 4.85 -14.55
N LEU A 134 -0.68 4.97 -13.72
CA LEU A 134 -0.13 6.24 -13.27
C LEU A 134 1.13 6.66 -14.02
N LEU A 135 1.73 5.75 -14.78
CA LEU A 135 3.02 5.97 -15.47
C LEU A 135 2.86 6.52 -16.90
#